data_85294387c9c4746b39171480a189c1b4
#
_entry.id   85294387c9c4746b39171480a189c1b4
#
_cell.length_a   1.000
_cell.length_b   1.000
_cell.length_c   1.000
_cell.angle_alpha   90.00
_cell.angle_beta   90.00
_cell.angle_gamma   90.00
#
_symmetry.space_group_name_H-M   'P 1'
#
loop_
_entity.id
_entity.type
_entity.pdbx_description
1 polymer ?
#
loop_
_entity_poly.entity_id
_entity_poly.type
_entity_poly.pdbx_seq_one_letter_code
_entity_poly.pdbx_strand_id
1 'polypeptide(L)'
;IILIPLAFSLAKRTKRSSLFYAIPLLAGLAVGHAFIPPTPGPILVANMLNVELGWVIGVGIFCGIFAMIVAGPVWGSICGKKYMVPVPEHVANQADMDESKLPGFWTIVGIILIPLVLIILDSVAGVVPAMESLRPVLGFLGEPFVALLIATVVAMVILGVKHGYTMPELEKIMTKSLEPTGLILLVTACGGVLRYMLQYSGLGDIIGQAVSSANLPIVVVAFVVAALVRICVGSATVAMTMAAGIIAAMPEIAGLSPLYLACTTAAIAGGATVC
;
A
#
# COMPACT_ATOMS: atom_id res chain seq x y z
N ILE A 1 -14.95 -2.77 -1.18
CA ILE A 1 -16.40 -2.91 -1.39
C ILE A 1 -16.71 -4.20 -2.15
N ILE A 2 -16.03 -4.50 -3.27
CA ILE A 2 -16.32 -5.67 -4.14
C ILE A 2 -16.14 -7.02 -3.39
N LEU A 3 -15.17 -7.14 -2.50
CA LEU A 3 -14.88 -8.40 -1.78
C LEU A 3 -15.73 -8.60 -0.50
N ILE A 4 -16.42 -7.58 -0.03
CA ILE A 4 -17.28 -7.67 1.17
C ILE A 4 -18.44 -8.66 0.96
N PRO A 5 -19.18 -8.63 -0.17
CA PRO A 5 -20.23 -9.61 -0.45
C PRO A 5 -19.73 -11.06 -0.45
N LEU A 6 -18.49 -11.29 -0.93
CA LEU A 6 -17.87 -12.61 -0.90
C LEU A 6 -17.67 -13.11 0.54
N ALA A 7 -17.11 -12.27 1.43
CA ALA A 7 -16.92 -12.60 2.84
C ALA A 7 -18.25 -12.93 3.54
N PHE A 8 -19.30 -12.16 3.24
CA PHE A 8 -20.63 -12.40 3.78
C PHE A 8 -21.31 -13.66 3.21
N SER A 9 -21.15 -13.91 1.91
CA SER A 9 -21.63 -15.15 1.27
C SER A 9 -20.99 -16.39 1.92
N LEU A 10 -19.68 -16.36 2.17
CA LEU A 10 -18.98 -17.43 2.87
C LEU A 10 -19.47 -17.59 4.32
N ALA A 11 -19.69 -16.49 5.04
CA ALA A 11 -20.24 -16.53 6.39
C ALA A 11 -21.62 -17.18 6.44
N LYS A 12 -22.50 -16.85 5.50
CA LYS A 12 -23.85 -17.44 5.34
C LYS A 12 -23.78 -18.93 5.02
N ARG A 13 -22.96 -19.33 4.06
CA ARG A 13 -22.81 -20.75 3.64
C ARG A 13 -22.22 -21.63 4.76
N THR A 14 -21.28 -21.12 5.52
CA THR A 14 -20.59 -21.87 6.59
C THR A 14 -21.26 -21.74 7.96
N LYS A 15 -22.31 -20.92 8.08
CA LYS A 15 -22.99 -20.61 9.34
C LYS A 15 -22.04 -20.12 10.45
N ARG A 16 -20.97 -19.40 10.04
CA ARG A 16 -20.00 -18.79 10.95
C ARG A 16 -20.26 -17.29 11.06
N SER A 17 -19.71 -16.69 12.11
CA SER A 17 -19.73 -15.23 12.27
C SER A 17 -19.14 -14.51 11.05
N SER A 18 -19.77 -13.42 10.63
CA SER A 18 -19.25 -12.57 9.54
C SER A 18 -17.84 -12.04 9.83
N LEU A 19 -17.49 -11.86 11.12
CA LEU A 19 -16.15 -11.43 11.56
C LEU A 19 -15.05 -12.42 11.18
N PHE A 20 -15.38 -13.73 11.13
CA PHE A 20 -14.42 -14.78 10.78
C PHE A 20 -13.84 -14.60 9.37
N TYR A 21 -14.60 -14.02 8.45
CA TYR A 21 -14.19 -13.77 7.06
C TYR A 21 -13.86 -12.30 6.80
N ALA A 22 -14.58 -11.38 7.43
CA ALA A 22 -14.38 -9.95 7.22
C ALA A 22 -13.03 -9.45 7.78
N ILE A 23 -12.63 -9.91 8.98
CA ILE A 23 -11.36 -9.48 9.59
C ILE A 23 -10.15 -9.90 8.75
N PRO A 24 -9.98 -11.17 8.32
CA PRO A 24 -8.88 -11.55 7.45
C PRO A 24 -8.87 -10.80 6.11
N LEU A 25 -10.05 -10.56 5.53
CA LEU A 25 -10.18 -9.79 4.30
C LEU A 25 -9.68 -8.35 4.49
N LEU A 26 -10.16 -7.68 5.53
CA LEU A 26 -9.77 -6.29 5.84
C LEU A 26 -8.28 -6.19 6.19
N ALA A 27 -7.75 -7.14 6.96
CA ALA A 27 -6.33 -7.19 7.29
C ALA A 27 -5.47 -7.36 6.02
N GLY A 28 -5.85 -8.26 5.10
CA GLY A 28 -5.15 -8.44 3.83
C GLY A 28 -5.16 -7.18 2.97
N LEU A 29 -6.31 -6.50 2.89
CA LEU A 29 -6.44 -5.23 2.14
C LEU A 29 -5.62 -4.11 2.79
N ALA A 30 -5.65 -3.99 4.12
CA ALA A 30 -4.90 -2.96 4.85
C ALA A 30 -3.38 -3.17 4.71
N VAL A 31 -2.91 -4.42 4.86
CA VAL A 31 -1.50 -4.77 4.69
C VAL A 31 -1.04 -4.52 3.25
N GLY A 32 -1.81 -4.98 2.26
CA GLY A 32 -1.49 -4.75 0.85
C GLY A 32 -1.40 -3.25 0.52
N HIS A 33 -2.33 -2.45 1.07
CA HIS A 33 -2.32 -1.00 0.87
C HIS A 33 -1.16 -0.29 1.57
N ALA A 34 -0.74 -0.75 2.74
CA ALA A 34 0.24 -0.06 3.56
C ALA A 34 1.69 -0.47 3.26
N PHE A 35 1.93 -1.74 2.99
CA PHE A 35 3.29 -2.29 2.92
C PHE A 35 3.80 -2.54 1.51
N ILE A 36 2.90 -2.66 0.52
CA ILE A 36 3.29 -3.15 -0.80
C ILE A 36 3.04 -2.08 -1.88
N PRO A 37 4.11 -1.59 -2.57
CA PRO A 37 3.92 -0.85 -3.82
C PRO A 37 3.11 -1.69 -4.82
N PRO A 38 2.36 -1.08 -5.74
CA PRO A 38 2.43 0.33 -6.18
C PRO A 38 1.43 1.28 -5.49
N THR A 39 1.04 1.03 -4.27
CA THR A 39 0.19 1.96 -3.53
C THR A 39 0.90 3.28 -3.21
N PRO A 40 0.19 4.43 -3.17
CA PRO A 40 0.82 5.74 -3.04
C PRO A 40 1.68 5.91 -1.79
N GLY A 41 1.22 5.38 -0.65
CA GLY A 41 1.93 5.51 0.62
C GLY A 41 3.37 5.01 0.58
N PRO A 42 3.60 3.72 0.33
CA PRO A 42 4.94 3.15 0.24
C PRO A 42 5.84 3.80 -0.81
N ILE A 43 5.28 4.17 -1.98
CA ILE A 43 6.04 4.86 -3.03
C ILE A 43 6.53 6.23 -2.53
N LEU A 44 5.65 7.02 -1.90
CA LEU A 44 5.99 8.34 -1.39
C LEU A 44 7.06 8.25 -0.28
N VAL A 45 6.92 7.29 0.64
CA VAL A 45 7.92 7.07 1.69
C VAL A 45 9.26 6.66 1.09
N ALA A 46 9.25 5.71 0.13
CA ALA A 46 10.46 5.27 -0.56
C ALA A 46 11.21 6.43 -1.24
N ASN A 47 10.47 7.29 -1.95
CA ASN A 47 11.03 8.48 -2.59
C ASN A 47 11.58 9.49 -1.59
N MET A 48 10.87 9.73 -0.47
CA MET A 48 11.33 10.67 0.57
C MET A 48 12.58 10.19 1.29
N LEU A 49 12.70 8.88 1.53
CA LEU A 49 13.85 8.26 2.16
C LEU A 49 14.95 7.86 1.15
N ASN A 50 14.71 8.08 -0.15
CA ASN A 50 15.62 7.73 -1.25
C ASN A 50 16.01 6.24 -1.25
N VAL A 51 15.00 5.36 -1.16
CA VAL A 51 15.14 3.90 -1.14
C VAL A 51 14.61 3.29 -2.45
N GLU A 52 15.35 2.36 -3.01
CA GLU A 52 14.89 1.59 -4.17
C GLU A 52 13.63 0.77 -3.83
N LEU A 53 12.63 0.83 -4.69
CA LEU A 53 11.34 0.16 -4.47
C LEU A 53 11.44 -1.35 -4.34
N GLY A 54 12.46 -1.98 -4.95
CA GLY A 54 12.69 -3.41 -4.80
C GLY A 54 12.95 -3.83 -3.36
N TRP A 55 13.74 -3.06 -2.61
CA TRP A 55 13.97 -3.27 -1.19
C TRP A 55 12.69 -3.08 -0.37
N VAL A 56 11.92 -2.04 -0.70
CA VAL A 56 10.63 -1.76 -0.04
C VAL A 56 9.63 -2.88 -0.27
N ILE A 57 9.53 -3.41 -1.50
CA ILE A 57 8.68 -4.56 -1.84
C ILE A 57 9.12 -5.79 -1.05
N GLY A 58 10.41 -6.11 -1.05
CA GLY A 58 10.94 -7.29 -0.36
C GLY A 58 10.64 -7.28 1.14
N VAL A 59 11.01 -6.19 1.82
CA VAL A 59 10.75 -6.01 3.26
C VAL A 59 9.26 -5.89 3.54
N GLY A 60 8.52 -5.16 2.68
CA GLY A 60 7.08 -4.99 2.81
C GLY A 60 6.30 -6.29 2.72
N ILE A 61 6.65 -7.18 1.78
CA ILE A 61 6.06 -8.52 1.67
C ILE A 61 6.39 -9.35 2.92
N PHE A 62 7.66 -9.35 3.36
CA PHE A 62 8.08 -10.11 4.53
C PHE A 62 7.32 -9.68 5.79
N CYS A 63 7.37 -8.39 6.13
CA CYS A 63 6.64 -7.85 7.29
C CYS A 63 5.12 -7.97 7.13
N GLY A 64 4.62 -7.74 5.91
CA GLY A 64 3.20 -7.80 5.59
C GLY A 64 2.60 -9.18 5.77
N ILE A 65 3.30 -10.25 5.39
CA ILE A 65 2.83 -11.64 5.60
C ILE A 65 2.61 -11.90 7.09
N PHE A 66 3.57 -11.56 7.95
CA PHE A 66 3.42 -11.75 9.40
C PHE A 66 2.28 -10.90 9.98
N ALA A 67 2.21 -9.64 9.60
CA ALA A 67 1.14 -8.74 10.03
C ALA A 67 -0.24 -9.25 9.59
N MET A 68 -0.35 -9.70 8.33
CA MET A 68 -1.59 -10.26 7.77
C MET A 68 -2.02 -11.52 8.49
N ILE A 69 -1.11 -12.46 8.78
CA ILE A 69 -1.44 -13.72 9.48
C ILE A 69 -1.95 -13.43 10.89
N VAL A 70 -1.29 -12.54 11.63
CA VAL A 70 -1.67 -12.23 13.01
C VAL A 70 -2.97 -11.43 13.04
N ALA A 71 -3.06 -10.32 12.32
CA ALA A 71 -4.23 -9.44 12.32
C ALA A 71 -5.44 -10.05 11.57
N GLY A 72 -5.21 -10.91 10.58
CA GLY A 72 -6.26 -11.54 9.78
C GLY A 72 -6.74 -12.87 10.37
N PRO A 73 -6.22 -14.01 9.93
CA PRO A 73 -6.73 -15.33 10.32
C PRO A 73 -6.70 -15.59 11.82
N VAL A 74 -5.62 -15.19 12.52
CA VAL A 74 -5.51 -15.44 13.97
C VAL A 74 -6.54 -14.60 14.73
N TRP A 75 -6.52 -13.29 14.55
CA TRP A 75 -7.44 -12.39 15.23
C TRP A 75 -8.89 -12.59 14.77
N GLY A 76 -9.12 -12.79 13.47
CA GLY A 76 -10.43 -13.09 12.91
C GLY A 76 -11.03 -14.39 13.46
N SER A 77 -10.21 -15.42 13.70
CA SER A 77 -10.65 -16.67 14.32
C SER A 77 -11.04 -16.47 15.79
N ILE A 78 -10.28 -15.66 16.54
CA ILE A 78 -10.58 -15.36 17.94
C ILE A 78 -11.89 -14.57 18.04
N CYS A 79 -12.01 -13.48 17.27
CA CYS A 79 -13.21 -12.64 17.28
C CYS A 79 -14.44 -13.39 16.75
N GLY A 80 -14.29 -14.16 15.66
CA GLY A 80 -15.38 -14.91 15.06
C GLY A 80 -15.89 -16.08 15.91
N LYS A 81 -15.07 -16.63 16.80
CA LYS A 81 -15.49 -17.62 17.80
C LYS A 81 -16.16 -16.98 19.00
N LYS A 82 -15.69 -15.81 19.42
CA LYS A 82 -16.19 -15.11 20.63
C LYS A 82 -17.49 -14.35 20.37
N TYR A 83 -17.63 -13.77 19.19
CA TYR A 83 -18.76 -12.92 18.82
C TYR A 83 -19.46 -13.45 17.59
N MET A 84 -20.72 -13.85 17.72
CA MET A 84 -21.56 -14.25 16.59
C MET A 84 -22.24 -13.00 16.02
N VAL A 85 -21.72 -12.48 14.92
CA VAL A 85 -22.29 -11.36 14.19
C VAL A 85 -22.95 -11.89 12.91
N PRO A 86 -24.29 -11.77 12.80
CA PRO A 86 -25.01 -12.21 11.60
C PRO A 86 -24.67 -11.32 10.38
N VAL A 87 -24.92 -11.86 9.20
CA VAL A 87 -24.79 -11.09 7.96
C VAL A 87 -25.97 -10.11 7.84
N PRO A 88 -25.74 -8.81 7.60
CA PRO A 88 -26.82 -7.84 7.39
C PRO A 88 -27.71 -8.22 6.17
N GLU A 89 -29.03 -8.20 6.33
CA GLU A 89 -29.98 -8.66 5.30
C GLU A 89 -29.88 -7.88 3.98
N HIS A 90 -29.63 -6.57 4.05
CA HIS A 90 -29.51 -5.72 2.86
C HIS A 90 -28.27 -6.01 2.01
N VAL A 91 -27.25 -6.69 2.57
CA VAL A 91 -26.05 -7.10 1.84
C VAL A 91 -26.18 -8.54 1.34
N ALA A 92 -26.96 -9.36 2.03
CA ALA A 92 -27.21 -10.74 1.63
C ALA A 92 -27.96 -10.84 0.27
N ASN A 93 -28.73 -9.81 -0.09
CA ASN A 93 -29.48 -9.74 -1.36
C ASN A 93 -28.68 -9.16 -2.54
N GLN A 94 -27.48 -8.59 -2.31
CA GLN A 94 -26.60 -8.11 -3.38
C GLN A 94 -25.70 -9.21 -3.96
N ALA A 95 -25.75 -10.42 -3.42
CA ALA A 95 -24.91 -11.55 -3.83
C ALA A 95 -25.35 -12.24 -5.13
N ASP A 96 -26.46 -11.84 -5.76
CA ASP A 96 -26.94 -12.35 -7.05
C ASP A 96 -26.37 -11.55 -8.23
N MET A 97 -25.07 -11.27 -8.23
CA MET A 97 -24.39 -10.82 -9.45
C MET A 97 -24.22 -12.00 -10.39
N ASP A 98 -24.60 -11.81 -11.64
CA ASP A 98 -24.43 -12.80 -12.69
C ASP A 98 -22.95 -13.14 -12.88
N GLU A 99 -22.52 -14.27 -12.31
CA GLU A 99 -21.12 -14.71 -12.33
C GLU A 99 -20.58 -14.89 -13.76
N SER A 100 -21.47 -15.07 -14.75
CA SER A 100 -21.08 -15.27 -16.15
C SER A 100 -20.51 -14.02 -16.81
N LYS A 101 -20.78 -12.83 -16.24
CA LYS A 101 -20.28 -11.53 -16.73
C LYS A 101 -19.02 -11.05 -16.02
N LEU A 102 -18.55 -11.77 -15.01
CA LEU A 102 -17.36 -11.38 -14.26
C LEU A 102 -16.09 -11.82 -15.01
N PRO A 103 -15.06 -10.97 -15.04
CA PRO A 103 -13.77 -11.35 -15.61
C PRO A 103 -13.13 -12.48 -14.79
N GLY A 104 -12.41 -13.37 -15.47
CA GLY A 104 -11.76 -14.51 -14.84
C GLY A 104 -10.76 -14.07 -13.77
N PHE A 105 -10.69 -14.84 -12.67
CA PHE A 105 -9.79 -14.57 -11.54
C PHE A 105 -8.34 -14.33 -11.97
N TRP A 106 -7.80 -15.21 -12.82
CA TRP A 106 -6.41 -15.10 -13.29
C TRP A 106 -6.16 -13.87 -14.16
N THR A 107 -7.17 -13.38 -14.88
CA THR A 107 -7.09 -12.14 -15.66
C THR A 107 -6.90 -10.94 -14.73
N ILE A 108 -7.68 -10.88 -13.65
CA ILE A 108 -7.58 -9.80 -12.66
C ILE A 108 -6.23 -9.85 -11.95
N VAL A 109 -5.84 -11.03 -11.48
CA VAL A 109 -4.55 -11.23 -10.81
C VAL A 109 -3.39 -10.86 -11.74
N GLY A 110 -3.44 -11.26 -13.01
CA GLY A 110 -2.43 -10.90 -14.01
C GLY A 110 -2.27 -9.39 -14.17
N ILE A 111 -3.39 -8.66 -14.29
CA ILE A 111 -3.35 -7.20 -14.43
C ILE A 111 -2.77 -6.51 -13.19
N ILE A 112 -3.16 -6.97 -12.00
CA ILE A 112 -2.64 -6.41 -10.73
C ILE A 112 -1.14 -6.69 -10.56
N LEU A 113 -0.66 -7.82 -11.05
CA LEU A 113 0.75 -8.20 -10.95
C LEU A 113 1.64 -7.48 -11.97
N ILE A 114 1.12 -6.94 -13.07
CA ILE A 114 1.93 -6.24 -14.10
C ILE A 114 2.87 -5.20 -13.47
N PRO A 115 2.39 -4.18 -12.75
CA PRO A 115 3.28 -3.16 -12.21
C PRO A 115 4.27 -3.73 -11.19
N LEU A 116 3.83 -4.68 -10.35
CA LEU A 116 4.69 -5.30 -9.36
C LEU A 116 5.85 -6.05 -10.02
N VAL A 117 5.56 -6.85 -11.05
CA VAL A 117 6.57 -7.62 -11.80
C VAL A 117 7.55 -6.68 -12.52
N LEU A 118 7.06 -5.62 -13.16
CA LEU A 118 7.92 -4.66 -13.87
C LEU A 118 8.86 -3.92 -12.91
N ILE A 119 8.38 -3.48 -11.74
CA ILE A 119 9.21 -2.82 -10.71
C ILE A 119 10.26 -3.79 -10.14
N ILE A 120 9.88 -5.05 -9.89
CA ILE A 120 10.83 -6.05 -9.42
C ILE A 120 11.89 -6.35 -10.48
N LEU A 121 11.50 -6.48 -11.75
CA LEU A 121 12.44 -6.72 -12.85
C LEU A 121 13.46 -5.60 -13.00
N ASP A 122 13.04 -4.33 -12.88
CA ASP A 122 13.95 -3.18 -12.85
C ASP A 122 14.94 -3.28 -11.69
N SER A 123 14.42 -3.53 -10.48
CA SER A 123 15.27 -3.67 -9.29
C SER A 123 16.28 -4.81 -9.41
N VAL A 124 15.88 -5.96 -9.98
CA VAL A 124 16.75 -7.11 -10.24
C VAL A 124 17.79 -6.77 -11.31
N ALA A 125 17.39 -6.08 -12.39
CA ALA A 125 18.31 -5.66 -13.44
C ALA A 125 19.37 -4.66 -12.95
N GLY A 126 19.06 -3.89 -11.90
CA GLY A 126 20.01 -3.01 -11.23
C GLY A 126 21.13 -3.75 -10.47
N VAL A 127 20.89 -4.98 -10.04
CA VAL A 127 21.81 -5.77 -9.21
C VAL A 127 22.52 -6.87 -9.99
N VAL A 128 21.88 -7.43 -11.02
CA VAL A 128 22.39 -8.59 -11.77
C VAL A 128 23.20 -8.13 -13.01
N PRO A 129 24.54 -8.33 -13.03
CA PRO A 129 25.39 -7.88 -14.16
C PRO A 129 24.99 -8.48 -15.52
N ALA A 130 24.44 -9.70 -15.52
CA ALA A 130 23.97 -10.34 -16.75
C ALA A 130 22.81 -9.62 -17.46
N MET A 131 22.11 -8.73 -16.74
CA MET A 131 20.97 -7.96 -17.25
C MET A 131 21.33 -6.51 -17.59
N GLU A 132 22.60 -6.14 -17.53
CA GLU A 132 23.06 -4.76 -17.76
C GLU A 132 22.66 -4.21 -19.13
N SER A 133 22.66 -5.04 -20.17
CA SER A 133 22.22 -4.67 -21.53
C SER A 133 20.72 -4.36 -21.61
N LEU A 134 19.91 -4.94 -20.74
CA LEU A 134 18.45 -4.74 -20.66
C LEU A 134 18.06 -3.60 -19.70
N ARG A 135 18.99 -3.14 -18.87
CA ARG A 135 18.76 -2.13 -17.84
C ARG A 135 18.08 -0.85 -18.36
N PRO A 136 18.43 -0.26 -19.52
CA PRO A 136 17.74 0.93 -20.01
C PRO A 136 16.25 0.68 -20.31
N VAL A 137 15.92 -0.50 -20.84
CA VAL A 137 14.54 -0.87 -21.18
C VAL A 137 13.77 -1.25 -19.90
N LEU A 138 14.35 -2.07 -19.05
CA LEU A 138 13.70 -2.50 -17.79
C LEU A 138 13.56 -1.35 -16.82
N GLY A 139 14.53 -0.42 -16.74
CA GLY A 139 14.43 0.79 -15.93
C GLY A 139 13.31 1.72 -16.38
N PHE A 140 13.10 1.85 -17.70
CA PHE A 140 11.96 2.61 -18.23
C PHE A 140 10.61 1.92 -17.95
N LEU A 141 10.51 0.61 -18.19
CA LEU A 141 9.27 -0.14 -18.01
C LEU A 141 8.92 -0.36 -16.53
N GLY A 142 9.94 -0.47 -15.67
CA GLY A 142 9.79 -0.66 -14.24
C GLY A 142 9.63 0.63 -13.46
N GLU A 143 9.80 1.80 -14.11
CA GLU A 143 9.45 3.07 -13.51
C GLU A 143 7.97 3.02 -13.05
N PRO A 144 7.66 3.29 -11.76
CA PRO A 144 6.32 3.09 -11.22
C PRO A 144 5.20 3.74 -12.01
N PHE A 145 5.44 4.95 -12.54
CA PHE A 145 4.48 5.66 -13.37
C PHE A 145 4.20 4.91 -14.68
N VAL A 146 5.25 4.43 -15.35
CA VAL A 146 5.15 3.69 -16.62
C VAL A 146 4.48 2.34 -16.39
N ALA A 147 4.91 1.61 -15.36
CA ALA A 147 4.36 0.31 -15.00
C ALA A 147 2.85 0.37 -14.68
N LEU A 148 2.42 1.40 -13.93
CA LEU A 148 1.01 1.64 -13.63
C LEU A 148 0.21 2.08 -14.86
N LEU A 149 0.81 2.89 -15.74
CA LEU A 149 0.18 3.29 -17.00
C LEU A 149 -0.06 2.08 -17.91
N ILE A 150 0.93 1.20 -18.04
CA ILE A 150 0.80 -0.05 -18.81
C ILE A 150 -0.33 -0.91 -18.23
N ALA A 151 -0.35 -1.11 -16.91
CA ALA A 151 -1.40 -1.89 -16.25
C ALA A 151 -2.80 -1.28 -16.47
N THR A 152 -2.90 0.05 -16.44
CA THR A 152 -4.17 0.76 -16.68
C THR A 152 -4.65 0.56 -18.12
N VAL A 153 -3.77 0.72 -19.11
CA VAL A 153 -4.11 0.50 -20.53
C VAL A 153 -4.53 -0.96 -20.76
N VAL A 154 -3.80 -1.92 -20.20
CA VAL A 154 -4.13 -3.35 -20.29
C VAL A 154 -5.50 -3.62 -19.64
N ALA A 155 -5.76 -3.04 -18.46
CA ALA A 155 -7.06 -3.15 -17.81
C ALA A 155 -8.19 -2.57 -18.66
N MET A 156 -8.01 -1.38 -19.25
CA MET A 156 -9.00 -0.76 -20.16
C MET A 156 -9.34 -1.67 -21.34
N VAL A 157 -8.31 -2.26 -21.96
CA VAL A 157 -8.52 -3.13 -23.12
C VAL A 157 -9.20 -4.44 -22.71
N ILE A 158 -8.66 -5.10 -21.67
CA ILE A 158 -9.12 -6.45 -21.28
C ILE A 158 -10.45 -6.40 -20.53
N LEU A 159 -10.58 -5.52 -19.53
CA LEU A 159 -11.77 -5.43 -18.69
C LEU A 159 -12.82 -4.45 -19.23
N GLY A 160 -12.40 -3.52 -20.07
CA GLY A 160 -13.30 -2.54 -20.71
C GLY A 160 -13.74 -2.99 -22.08
N VAL A 161 -12.91 -2.77 -23.09
CA VAL A 161 -13.29 -2.97 -24.50
C VAL A 161 -13.72 -4.40 -24.80
N LYS A 162 -12.99 -5.42 -24.33
CA LYS A 162 -13.35 -6.83 -24.55
C LYS A 162 -14.62 -7.27 -23.81
N HIS A 163 -15.02 -6.57 -22.76
CA HIS A 163 -16.27 -6.82 -22.03
C HIS A 163 -17.44 -5.95 -22.52
N GLY A 164 -17.27 -5.23 -23.64
CA GLY A 164 -18.34 -4.51 -24.31
C GLY A 164 -18.62 -3.10 -23.77
N TYR A 165 -17.72 -2.54 -22.93
CA TYR A 165 -17.84 -1.14 -22.53
C TYR A 165 -17.55 -0.20 -23.69
N THR A 166 -18.39 0.81 -23.87
CA THR A 166 -18.19 1.86 -24.86
C THR A 166 -17.12 2.87 -24.40
N MET A 167 -16.52 3.60 -25.34
CA MET A 167 -15.53 4.64 -25.00
C MET A 167 -16.05 5.72 -24.04
N PRO A 168 -17.30 6.22 -24.18
CA PRO A 168 -17.86 7.17 -23.22
C PRO A 168 -18.03 6.60 -21.80
N GLU A 169 -18.34 5.30 -21.67
CA GLU A 169 -18.42 4.63 -20.37
C GLU A 169 -17.05 4.49 -19.72
N LEU A 170 -16.02 4.13 -20.49
CA LEU A 170 -14.64 4.07 -20.03
C LEU A 170 -14.15 5.46 -19.61
N GLU A 171 -14.41 6.49 -20.38
CA GLU A 171 -14.09 7.89 -20.03
C GLU A 171 -14.73 8.29 -18.71
N LYS A 172 -16.01 7.96 -18.50
CA LYS A 172 -16.72 8.25 -17.24
C LYS A 172 -16.08 7.53 -16.04
N ILE A 173 -15.71 6.26 -16.20
CA ILE A 173 -15.01 5.48 -15.16
C ILE A 173 -13.66 6.12 -14.82
N MET A 174 -12.87 6.48 -15.84
CA MET A 174 -11.57 7.11 -15.66
C MET A 174 -11.68 8.49 -15.02
N THR A 175 -12.61 9.32 -15.45
CA THR A 175 -12.84 10.65 -14.88
C THR A 175 -13.22 10.54 -13.40
N LYS A 176 -14.07 9.58 -13.04
CA LYS A 176 -14.44 9.35 -11.64
C LYS A 176 -13.26 8.88 -10.80
N SER A 177 -12.31 8.16 -11.37
CA SER A 177 -11.10 7.73 -10.66
C SER A 177 -10.12 8.87 -10.37
N LEU A 178 -10.27 10.03 -11.03
CA LEU A 178 -9.45 11.23 -10.77
C LEU A 178 -9.90 12.02 -9.51
N GLU A 179 -11.11 11.83 -9.03
CA GLU A 179 -11.61 12.54 -7.85
C GLU A 179 -10.69 12.38 -6.61
N PRO A 180 -10.27 11.13 -6.22
CA PRO A 180 -9.36 10.96 -5.10
C PRO A 180 -7.92 11.46 -5.39
N THR A 181 -7.54 11.59 -6.67
CA THR A 181 -6.18 11.99 -7.07
C THR A 181 -5.84 13.42 -6.63
N GLY A 182 -6.81 14.34 -6.67
CA GLY A 182 -6.62 15.71 -6.20
C GLY A 182 -6.22 15.78 -4.73
N LEU A 183 -6.86 14.99 -3.88
CA LEU A 183 -6.52 14.90 -2.46
C LEU A 183 -5.10 14.30 -2.26
N ILE A 184 -4.76 13.26 -2.99
CA ILE A 184 -3.44 12.63 -2.92
C ILE A 184 -2.35 13.63 -3.32
N LEU A 185 -2.53 14.37 -4.41
CA LEU A 185 -1.60 15.41 -4.85
C LEU A 185 -1.42 16.51 -3.80
N LEU A 186 -2.53 17.01 -3.24
CA LEU A 186 -2.49 18.04 -2.19
C LEU A 186 -1.73 17.55 -0.95
N VAL A 187 -2.04 16.36 -0.46
CA VAL A 187 -1.39 15.76 0.71
C VAL A 187 0.11 15.55 0.46
N THR A 188 0.48 15.08 -0.74
CA THR A 188 1.87 14.89 -1.13
C THR A 188 2.63 16.23 -1.15
N ALA A 189 2.04 17.25 -1.75
CA ALA A 189 2.62 18.59 -1.77
C ALA A 189 2.80 19.15 -0.35
N CYS A 190 1.77 19.06 0.50
CA CYS A 190 1.84 19.49 1.91
C CYS A 190 2.91 18.72 2.69
N GLY A 191 3.03 17.40 2.47
CA GLY A 191 4.08 16.57 3.08
C GLY A 191 5.49 17.01 2.66
N GLY A 192 5.67 17.36 1.38
CA GLY A 192 6.91 17.93 0.88
C GLY A 192 7.24 19.30 1.53
N VAL A 193 6.27 20.20 1.61
CA VAL A 193 6.42 21.48 2.29
C VAL A 193 6.78 21.29 3.74
N LEU A 194 6.09 20.40 4.47
CA LEU A 194 6.40 20.09 5.86
C LEU A 194 7.85 19.61 6.03
N ARG A 195 8.31 18.70 5.15
CA ARG A 195 9.70 18.24 5.16
C ARG A 195 10.68 19.39 5.06
N TYR A 196 10.50 20.28 4.08
CA TYR A 196 11.37 21.44 3.90
C TYR A 196 11.32 22.38 5.10
N MET A 197 10.13 22.66 5.64
CA MET A 197 9.99 23.52 6.82
C MET A 197 10.72 22.93 8.02
N LEU A 198 10.60 21.63 8.28
CA LEU A 198 11.33 20.95 9.36
C LEU A 198 12.84 20.99 9.15
N GLN A 199 13.30 20.79 7.92
CA GLN A 199 14.71 20.82 7.57
C GLN A 199 15.31 22.23 7.73
N TYR A 200 14.64 23.28 7.24
CA TYR A 200 15.10 24.65 7.34
C TYR A 200 14.94 25.27 8.74
N SER A 201 14.01 24.78 9.56
CA SER A 201 13.82 25.26 10.94
C SER A 201 14.84 24.66 11.92
N GLY A 202 15.67 23.69 11.51
CA GLY A 202 16.57 22.97 12.39
C GLY A 202 15.87 21.96 13.33
N LEU A 203 14.55 21.80 13.22
CA LEU A 203 13.81 20.84 14.04
C LEU A 203 14.23 19.38 13.74
N GLY A 204 14.65 19.09 12.51
CA GLY A 204 15.19 17.78 12.15
C GLY A 204 16.43 17.43 13.00
N ASP A 205 17.33 18.39 13.19
CA ASP A 205 18.54 18.21 14.01
C ASP A 205 18.20 18.02 15.48
N ILE A 206 17.24 18.78 16.01
CA ILE A 206 16.77 18.64 17.40
C ILE A 206 16.15 17.26 17.64
N ILE A 207 15.30 16.81 16.71
CA ILE A 207 14.69 15.47 16.79
C ILE A 207 15.77 14.39 16.68
N GLY A 208 16.71 14.53 15.74
CA GLY A 208 17.84 13.62 15.58
C GLY A 208 18.68 13.51 16.84
N GLN A 209 19.07 14.64 17.44
CA GLN A 209 19.81 14.66 18.71
C GLN A 209 19.02 14.00 19.86
N ALA A 210 17.73 14.26 19.96
CA ALA A 210 16.88 13.63 20.97
C ALA A 210 16.80 12.11 20.78
N VAL A 211 16.69 11.64 19.55
CA VAL A 211 16.68 10.21 19.21
C VAL A 211 18.03 9.56 19.50
N SER A 212 19.12 10.19 19.08
CA SER A 212 20.50 9.72 19.34
C SER A 212 20.80 9.69 20.83
N SER A 213 20.40 10.70 21.60
CA SER A 213 20.59 10.73 23.07
C SER A 213 19.75 9.68 23.80
N ALA A 214 18.57 9.35 23.27
CA ALA A 214 17.72 8.30 23.80
C ALA A 214 18.18 6.88 23.38
N ASN A 215 19.19 6.77 22.52
CA ASN A 215 19.71 5.52 21.97
C ASN A 215 18.62 4.62 21.36
N LEU A 216 17.59 5.25 20.76
CA LEU A 216 16.46 4.55 20.14
C LEU A 216 16.77 4.25 18.67
N PRO A 217 16.52 3.03 18.18
CA PRO A 217 16.60 2.72 16.76
C PRO A 217 15.64 3.60 15.95
N ILE A 218 16.11 4.16 14.83
CA ILE A 218 15.29 5.01 13.95
C ILE A 218 14.01 4.29 13.51
N VAL A 219 14.06 2.98 13.30
CA VAL A 219 12.90 2.14 12.95
C VAL A 219 11.79 2.26 14.02
N VAL A 220 12.15 2.25 15.31
CA VAL A 220 11.17 2.41 16.40
C VAL A 220 10.59 3.82 16.42
N VAL A 221 11.45 4.82 16.26
CA VAL A 221 11.00 6.23 16.19
C VAL A 221 10.06 6.44 15.02
N ALA A 222 10.40 5.91 13.84
CA ALA A 222 9.60 5.98 12.63
C ALA A 222 8.20 5.37 12.84
N PHE A 223 8.12 4.20 13.48
CA PHE A 223 6.85 3.58 13.84
C PHE A 223 6.03 4.46 14.78
N VAL A 224 6.63 4.95 15.86
CA VAL A 224 5.93 5.76 16.88
C VAL A 224 5.43 7.08 16.30
N VAL A 225 6.27 7.77 15.52
CA VAL A 225 5.88 9.02 14.85
C VAL A 225 4.72 8.79 13.90
N ALA A 226 4.80 7.74 13.06
CA ALA A 226 3.73 7.40 12.13
C ALA A 226 2.42 7.05 12.87
N ALA A 227 2.50 6.31 13.98
CA ALA A 227 1.33 5.95 14.80
C ALA A 227 0.67 7.19 15.43
N LEU A 228 1.46 8.11 15.99
CA LEU A 228 0.95 9.35 16.57
C LEU A 228 0.27 10.22 15.50
N VAL A 229 0.91 10.39 14.33
CA VAL A 229 0.31 11.13 13.22
C VAL A 229 -0.97 10.44 12.74
N ARG A 230 -0.99 9.11 12.68
CA ARG A 230 -2.17 8.34 12.28
C ARG A 230 -3.36 8.57 13.21
N ILE A 231 -3.14 8.57 14.52
CA ILE A 231 -4.18 8.84 15.53
C ILE A 231 -4.75 10.24 15.34
N CYS A 232 -3.90 11.23 15.04
CA CYS A 232 -4.34 12.62 14.86
C CYS A 232 -5.09 12.85 13.54
N VAL A 233 -4.64 12.23 12.44
CA VAL A 233 -5.10 12.56 11.08
C VAL A 233 -6.13 11.57 10.54
N GLY A 234 -6.09 10.32 10.98
CA GLY A 234 -7.03 9.28 10.55
C GLY A 234 -6.77 8.66 9.18
N SER A 235 -5.86 9.21 8.36
CA SER A 235 -5.50 8.72 7.01
C SER A 235 -4.13 8.04 7.02
N ALA A 236 -4.05 6.79 6.56
CA ALA A 236 -2.78 6.06 6.50
C ALA A 236 -1.77 6.72 5.54
N THR A 237 -2.21 7.08 4.34
CA THR A 237 -1.33 7.71 3.33
C THR A 237 -0.79 9.05 3.83
N VAL A 238 -1.63 9.88 4.47
CA VAL A 238 -1.21 11.16 5.05
C VAL A 238 -0.22 10.92 6.19
N ALA A 239 -0.52 9.98 7.08
CA ALA A 239 0.36 9.64 8.20
C ALA A 239 1.72 9.15 7.72
N MET A 240 1.75 8.28 6.70
CA MET A 240 3.00 7.83 6.07
C MET A 240 3.81 9.00 5.52
N THR A 241 3.18 9.89 4.75
CA THR A 241 3.86 11.02 4.10
C THR A 241 4.42 11.99 5.13
N MET A 242 3.64 12.33 6.15
CA MET A 242 4.09 13.23 7.23
C MET A 242 5.22 12.61 8.05
N ALA A 243 5.06 11.35 8.46
CA ALA A 243 6.11 10.65 9.21
C ALA A 243 7.40 10.52 8.39
N ALA A 244 7.29 10.16 7.11
CA ALA A 244 8.45 10.11 6.22
C ALA A 244 9.13 11.47 6.08
N GLY A 245 8.37 12.57 6.02
CA GLY A 245 8.91 13.93 6.00
C GLY A 245 9.73 14.27 7.24
N ILE A 246 9.23 13.89 8.42
CA ILE A 246 9.92 14.08 9.70
C ILE A 246 11.21 13.23 9.76
N ILE A 247 11.11 11.96 9.45
CA ILE A 247 12.24 11.03 9.49
C ILE A 247 13.31 11.41 8.45
N ALA A 248 12.90 11.77 7.23
CA ALA A 248 13.84 12.18 6.17
C ALA A 248 14.56 13.51 6.46
N ALA A 249 14.07 14.32 7.40
CA ALA A 249 14.75 15.54 7.85
C ALA A 249 15.88 15.27 8.87
N MET A 250 15.96 14.04 9.42
CA MET A 250 16.97 13.68 10.41
C MET A 250 18.32 13.41 9.73
N PRO A 251 19.43 14.00 10.22
CA PRO A 251 20.76 13.82 9.62
C PRO A 251 21.23 12.36 9.62
N GLU A 252 20.82 11.58 10.61
CA GLU A 252 21.18 10.18 10.81
C GLU A 252 20.69 9.26 9.68
N ILE A 253 19.73 9.71 8.89
CA ILE A 253 19.26 8.96 7.71
C ILE A 253 20.32 8.89 6.62
N ALA A 254 21.18 9.91 6.52
CA ALA A 254 22.24 9.95 5.54
C ALA A 254 23.33 8.90 5.89
N GLY A 255 23.48 7.90 5.04
CA GLY A 255 24.49 6.84 5.22
C GLY A 255 23.95 5.53 5.77
N LEU A 256 22.65 5.41 6.04
CA LEU A 256 22.05 4.14 6.39
C LEU A 256 22.00 3.20 5.18
N SER A 257 22.10 1.89 5.45
CA SER A 257 22.00 0.89 4.37
C SER A 257 20.60 0.87 3.73
N PRO A 258 20.49 0.52 2.45
CA PRO A 258 19.20 0.42 1.77
C PRO A 258 18.20 -0.52 2.47
N LEU A 259 18.70 -1.61 3.03
CA LEU A 259 17.90 -2.55 3.82
C LEU A 259 17.32 -1.89 5.08
N TYR A 260 18.16 -1.12 5.81
CA TYR A 260 17.71 -0.43 7.02
C TYR A 260 16.65 0.63 6.72
N LEU A 261 16.84 1.37 5.63
CA LEU A 261 15.87 2.35 5.15
C LEU A 261 14.54 1.68 4.70
N ALA A 262 14.63 0.51 4.07
CA ALA A 262 13.44 -0.27 3.73
C ALA A 262 12.70 -0.77 4.99
N CYS A 263 13.43 -1.20 6.03
CA CYS A 263 12.84 -1.53 7.33
C CYS A 263 12.19 -0.30 7.99
N THR A 264 12.81 0.88 7.85
CA THR A 264 12.23 2.15 8.33
C THR A 264 10.94 2.49 7.56
N THR A 265 10.93 2.27 6.24
CA THR A 265 9.71 2.42 5.42
C THR A 265 8.59 1.48 5.90
N ALA A 266 8.92 0.21 6.16
CA ALA A 266 7.96 -0.74 6.69
C ALA A 266 7.46 -0.37 8.10
N ALA A 267 8.32 0.21 8.94
CA ALA A 267 7.94 0.71 10.26
C ALA A 267 6.97 1.90 10.17
N ILE A 268 7.22 2.84 9.26
CA ILE A 268 6.30 3.95 8.96
C ILE A 268 4.95 3.39 8.49
N ALA A 269 4.95 2.42 7.58
CA ALA A 269 3.75 1.77 7.10
C ALA A 269 2.96 1.09 8.24
N GLY A 270 3.65 0.34 9.10
CA GLY A 270 3.05 -0.30 10.28
C GLY A 270 2.46 0.71 11.26
N GLY A 271 3.20 1.77 11.60
CA GLY A 271 2.71 2.83 12.47
C GLY A 271 1.50 3.56 11.87
N ALA A 272 1.51 3.84 10.57
CA ALA A 272 0.41 4.50 9.87
C ALA A 272 -0.85 3.63 9.74
N THR A 273 -0.80 2.36 10.08
CA THR A 273 -1.96 1.44 10.08
C THR A 273 -2.47 1.09 11.48
N VAL A 274 -1.90 1.67 12.52
CA VAL A 274 -2.42 1.58 13.90
C VAL A 274 -3.75 2.35 13.96
N CYS A 275 -4.85 1.72 14.38
CA CYS A 275 -6.25 2.18 14.45
C CYS A 275 -7.02 2.09 13.15
#